data_717e694febd15b3b498e42ed663074a8
#
_entry.id   717e694febd15b3b498e42ed663074a8
#
_cell.length_a   1.000
_cell.length_b   1.000
_cell.length_c   1.000
_cell.angle_alpha   90.00
_cell.angle_beta   90.00
_cell.angle_gamma   90.00
#
_symmetry.space_group_name_H-M   'P 1'
#
loop_
_entity.id
_entity.type
_entity.pdbx_description
1 polymer ?
#
loop_
_entity_poly.entity_id
_entity_poly.type
_entity_poly.pdbx_seq_one_letter_code
_entity_poly.pdbx_strand_id
1 'polypeptide(L)'
;DPDKDEPYIVVNDVDLLRKIYNEYKNDIWIGFNSRHYDQYILKAILCGLSAWDCNDYIINKGLPGWQFSSLLRKVFLINYDCAPLNQSLKQLEGFQGHSIHETGVSFDIDRPLTQEEITETIDYCLNDVQEAMNVFAENINDFNALLWLVKEFNFPLSYMSKTKAQISAEILECVKVERDDEWDLSVLSCINLKKYKSAAEWFLNPDNHNYKKSFTLNVADIEHDFGWGGIHGAKEKYHYKCDKNHIMLHIDVESFYPRLMIFHN
;
A
#
# COMPACT_ATOMS: atom_id res chain seq x y z
N ASP A 1 -3.69 -7.27 -22.58
CA ASP A 1 -3.12 -6.53 -23.72
C ASP A 1 -4.22 -5.59 -24.25
N PRO A 2 -4.08 -4.25 -24.08
CA PRO A 2 -5.11 -3.30 -24.51
C PRO A 2 -5.32 -3.27 -26.02
N ASP A 3 -4.43 -3.85 -26.80
CA ASP A 3 -4.51 -3.91 -28.25
C ASP A 3 -5.16 -5.21 -28.74
N LYS A 4 -5.59 -6.08 -27.83
CA LYS A 4 -6.26 -7.36 -28.14
C LYS A 4 -7.66 -7.38 -27.59
N ASP A 5 -8.61 -7.75 -28.44
CA ASP A 5 -10.03 -7.86 -28.09
C ASP A 5 -10.33 -9.03 -27.12
N GLU A 6 -9.40 -10.01 -27.01
CA GLU A 6 -9.59 -11.20 -26.17
C GLU A 6 -8.46 -11.35 -25.12
N PRO A 7 -8.80 -11.69 -23.86
CA PRO A 7 -7.82 -11.93 -22.81
C PRO A 7 -7.06 -13.26 -23.06
N TYR A 8 -5.82 -13.33 -22.57
CA TYR A 8 -5.12 -14.60 -22.45
C TYR A 8 -5.64 -15.37 -21.23
N ILE A 9 -6.12 -16.57 -21.45
CA ILE A 9 -6.52 -17.50 -20.40
C ILE A 9 -5.53 -18.65 -20.38
N VAL A 10 -4.85 -18.83 -19.22
CA VAL A 10 -3.85 -19.89 -19.03
C VAL A 10 -4.26 -20.73 -17.84
N VAL A 11 -4.57 -22.00 -18.11
CA VAL A 11 -4.98 -22.97 -17.07
C VAL A 11 -3.96 -24.12 -17.06
N ASN A 12 -3.18 -24.23 -15.99
CA ASN A 12 -2.19 -25.30 -15.77
C ASN A 12 -1.18 -25.50 -16.93
N ASP A 13 -0.97 -24.49 -17.76
CA ASP A 13 -0.03 -24.51 -18.89
C ASP A 13 1.14 -23.55 -18.66
N VAL A 14 2.17 -24.07 -18.02
CA VAL A 14 3.38 -23.27 -17.67
C VAL A 14 4.16 -22.86 -18.93
N ASP A 15 4.11 -23.64 -19.99
CA ASP A 15 4.85 -23.34 -21.23
C ASP A 15 4.18 -22.20 -21.98
N LEU A 16 2.84 -22.17 -22.05
CA LEU A 16 2.08 -21.04 -22.58
C LEU A 16 2.33 -19.79 -21.74
N LEU A 17 2.26 -19.89 -20.40
CA LEU A 17 2.55 -18.78 -19.49
C LEU A 17 3.97 -18.22 -19.72
N ARG A 18 4.96 -19.10 -19.88
CA ARG A 18 6.35 -18.71 -20.16
C ARG A 18 6.50 -18.02 -21.51
N LYS A 19 5.75 -18.48 -22.53
CA LYS A 19 5.72 -17.85 -23.85
C LYS A 19 5.16 -16.42 -23.76
N ILE A 20 4.00 -16.23 -23.11
CA ILE A 20 3.39 -14.91 -22.88
C ILE A 20 4.36 -14.01 -22.09
N TYR A 21 4.91 -14.50 -20.98
CA TYR A 21 5.89 -13.73 -20.21
C TYR A 21 7.08 -13.27 -21.06
N ASN A 22 7.66 -14.15 -21.89
CA ASN A 22 8.82 -13.81 -22.74
C ASN A 22 8.47 -12.77 -23.81
N GLU A 23 7.24 -12.79 -24.32
CA GLU A 23 6.71 -11.80 -25.28
C GLU A 23 6.62 -10.41 -24.65
N TYR A 24 6.11 -10.33 -23.41
CA TYR A 24 5.79 -9.06 -22.72
C TYR A 24 6.73 -8.72 -21.55
N LYS A 25 7.83 -9.41 -21.34
CA LYS A 25 8.71 -9.22 -20.18
C LYS A 25 9.33 -7.82 -20.04
N ASN A 26 9.39 -7.06 -21.15
CA ASN A 26 9.91 -5.70 -21.16
C ASN A 26 8.81 -4.63 -21.02
N ASP A 27 7.54 -5.06 -21.00
CA ASP A 27 6.40 -4.17 -20.85
C ASP A 27 6.07 -3.93 -19.38
N ILE A 28 5.27 -2.92 -19.11
CA ILE A 28 4.78 -2.64 -17.78
C ILE A 28 3.56 -3.53 -17.52
N TRP A 29 3.70 -4.44 -16.57
CA TRP A 29 2.59 -5.28 -16.09
C TRP A 29 1.82 -4.49 -15.04
N ILE A 30 0.51 -4.37 -15.22
CA ILE A 30 -0.37 -3.63 -14.32
C ILE A 30 -1.24 -4.63 -13.58
N GLY A 31 -1.35 -4.46 -12.27
CA GLY A 31 -2.21 -5.30 -11.45
C GLY A 31 -2.68 -4.57 -10.20
N PHE A 32 -3.70 -5.10 -9.55
CA PHE A 32 -4.25 -4.60 -8.31
C PHE A 32 -3.67 -5.38 -7.13
N ASN A 33 -3.03 -4.70 -6.18
CA ASN A 33 -2.28 -5.30 -5.05
C ASN A 33 -1.21 -6.32 -5.49
N SER A 34 -0.84 -6.28 -6.76
CA SER A 34 0.06 -7.24 -7.41
C SER A 34 1.50 -7.16 -6.89
N ARG A 35 1.90 -6.02 -6.32
CA ARG A 35 3.23 -5.81 -5.73
C ARG A 35 3.49 -6.73 -4.56
N HIS A 36 2.46 -7.09 -3.80
CA HIS A 36 2.59 -7.88 -2.59
C HIS A 36 2.26 -9.36 -2.78
N TYR A 37 1.56 -9.72 -3.87
CA TYR A 37 1.09 -11.08 -4.08
C TYR A 37 1.35 -11.61 -5.50
N ASP A 38 0.59 -11.17 -6.52
CA ASP A 38 0.52 -11.78 -7.86
C ASP A 38 1.88 -11.91 -8.54
N GLN A 39 2.72 -10.88 -8.42
CA GLN A 39 4.06 -10.93 -9.00
C GLN A 39 4.90 -12.09 -8.47
N TYR A 40 4.72 -12.47 -7.21
CA TYR A 40 5.49 -13.55 -6.60
C TYR A 40 4.95 -14.91 -6.99
N ILE A 41 3.64 -15.06 -7.12
CA ILE A 41 3.01 -16.27 -7.66
C ILE A 41 3.48 -16.50 -9.10
N LEU A 42 3.40 -15.49 -9.97
CA LEU A 42 3.89 -15.55 -11.34
C LEU A 42 5.37 -15.95 -11.39
N LYS A 43 6.22 -15.28 -10.62
CA LYS A 43 7.65 -15.57 -10.55
C LYS A 43 7.94 -16.97 -10.05
N ALA A 44 7.19 -17.47 -9.05
CA ALA A 44 7.33 -18.81 -8.53
C ALA A 44 7.06 -19.85 -9.62
N ILE A 45 5.95 -19.73 -10.35
CA ILE A 45 5.58 -20.61 -11.46
C ILE A 45 6.67 -20.60 -12.54
N LEU A 46 7.12 -19.42 -12.96
CA LEU A 46 8.16 -19.30 -14.00
C LEU A 46 9.52 -19.86 -13.58
N CYS A 47 9.82 -19.85 -12.28
CA CYS A 47 11.00 -20.49 -11.71
C CYS A 47 10.86 -22.01 -11.49
N GLY A 48 9.68 -22.60 -11.77
CA GLY A 48 9.40 -24.01 -11.49
C GLY A 48 9.23 -24.33 -10.01
N LEU A 49 8.86 -23.31 -9.20
CA LEU A 49 8.52 -23.46 -7.79
C LEU A 49 7.01 -23.68 -7.62
N SER A 50 6.62 -24.24 -6.49
CA SER A 50 5.20 -24.44 -6.15
C SER A 50 4.52 -23.10 -5.92
N ALA A 51 3.48 -22.79 -6.70
CA ALA A 51 2.62 -21.64 -6.51
C ALA A 51 1.84 -21.74 -5.19
N TRP A 52 1.42 -22.95 -4.81
CA TRP A 52 0.75 -23.22 -3.55
C TRP A 52 1.62 -22.89 -2.34
N ASP A 53 2.88 -23.36 -2.33
CA ASP A 53 3.80 -23.06 -1.23
C ASP A 53 4.11 -21.56 -1.14
N CYS A 54 4.17 -20.87 -2.29
CA CYS A 54 4.35 -19.43 -2.33
C CYS A 54 3.12 -18.71 -1.78
N ASN A 55 1.92 -19.15 -2.14
CA ASN A 55 0.67 -18.64 -1.59
C ASN A 55 0.61 -18.85 -0.06
N ASP A 56 0.85 -20.08 0.43
CA ASP A 56 0.88 -20.39 1.85
C ASP A 56 1.87 -19.49 2.61
N TYR A 57 3.04 -19.25 2.01
CA TYR A 57 4.06 -18.39 2.59
C TYR A 57 3.60 -16.93 2.74
N ILE A 58 2.88 -16.41 1.74
CA ILE A 58 2.42 -15.01 1.76
C ILE A 58 1.15 -14.86 2.59
N ILE A 59 0.14 -15.69 2.34
CA ILE A 59 -1.19 -15.52 2.93
C ILE A 59 -1.27 -16.09 4.33
N ASN A 60 -0.93 -17.37 4.52
CA ASN A 60 -1.13 -18.05 5.79
C ASN A 60 -0.03 -17.71 6.80
N LYS A 61 1.23 -17.60 6.37
CA LYS A 61 2.35 -17.23 7.24
C LYS A 61 2.54 -15.72 7.38
N GLY A 62 1.88 -14.91 6.54
CA GLY A 62 1.97 -13.45 6.56
C GLY A 62 3.37 -12.92 6.26
N LEU A 63 4.19 -13.67 5.51
CA LEU A 63 5.57 -13.31 5.21
C LEU A 63 5.70 -12.64 3.85
N PRO A 64 6.64 -11.70 3.68
CA PRO A 64 6.83 -11.00 2.42
C PRO A 64 7.23 -11.95 1.28
N GLY A 65 6.53 -11.91 0.15
CA GLY A 65 6.76 -12.82 -0.98
C GLY A 65 8.19 -12.82 -1.54
N TRP A 66 8.91 -11.69 -1.43
CA TRP A 66 10.31 -11.61 -1.87
C TRP A 66 11.28 -12.45 -1.04
N GLN A 67 10.88 -12.89 0.16
CA GLN A 67 11.66 -13.77 1.03
C GLN A 67 11.43 -15.26 0.73
N PHE A 68 10.38 -15.60 -0.03
CA PHE A 68 10.03 -16.99 -0.32
C PHE A 68 11.19 -17.76 -0.96
N SER A 69 11.84 -17.20 -1.98
CA SER A 69 13.01 -17.80 -2.62
C SER A 69 13.89 -16.77 -3.32
N SER A 70 15.21 -16.94 -3.21
CA SER A 70 16.16 -16.11 -3.98
C SER A 70 16.05 -16.31 -5.50
N LEU A 71 15.48 -17.43 -5.95
CA LEU A 71 15.25 -17.72 -7.38
C LEU A 71 14.30 -16.73 -8.03
N LEU A 72 13.38 -16.16 -7.28
CA LEU A 72 12.41 -15.17 -7.81
C LEU A 72 13.09 -13.96 -8.43
N ARG A 73 14.31 -13.63 -7.99
CA ARG A 73 15.12 -12.54 -8.56
C ARG A 73 15.56 -12.78 -9.99
N LYS A 74 15.51 -14.04 -10.48
CA LYS A 74 15.86 -14.39 -11.86
C LYS A 74 14.77 -13.99 -12.86
N VAL A 75 13.54 -13.75 -12.39
CA VAL A 75 12.43 -13.32 -13.23
C VAL A 75 12.28 -11.82 -13.12
N PHE A 76 12.63 -11.12 -14.19
CA PHE A 76 12.45 -9.67 -14.31
C PHE A 76 10.99 -9.36 -14.60
N LEU A 77 10.43 -8.39 -13.89
CA LEU A 77 9.06 -7.92 -14.11
C LEU A 77 8.98 -6.42 -13.76
N ILE A 78 8.50 -5.64 -14.69
CA ILE A 78 8.14 -4.23 -14.44
C ILE A 78 6.68 -4.25 -13.99
N ASN A 79 6.44 -4.16 -12.69
CA ASN A 79 5.11 -4.28 -12.10
C ASN A 79 4.63 -2.94 -11.56
N TYR A 80 3.62 -2.35 -12.19
CA TYR A 80 2.89 -1.20 -11.67
C TYR A 80 1.67 -1.68 -10.91
N ASP A 81 1.58 -1.33 -9.64
CA ASP A 81 0.46 -1.66 -8.78
C ASP A 81 -0.51 -0.47 -8.73
N CYS A 82 -1.72 -0.66 -9.24
CA CYS A 82 -2.74 0.38 -9.30
C CYS A 82 -3.66 0.42 -8.08
N ALA A 83 -3.44 -0.45 -7.07
CA ALA A 83 -4.24 -0.46 -5.86
C ALA A 83 -4.04 0.82 -5.03
N PRO A 84 -5.11 1.55 -4.69
CA PRO A 84 -5.02 2.63 -3.72
C PRO A 84 -4.81 2.09 -2.30
N LEU A 85 -4.26 2.93 -1.42
CA LEU A 85 -4.01 2.54 -0.04
C LEU A 85 -5.33 2.24 0.71
N ASN A 86 -5.35 1.12 1.42
CA ASN A 86 -6.43 0.73 2.33
C ASN A 86 -7.81 0.51 1.67
N GLN A 87 -7.86 0.19 0.39
CA GLN A 87 -9.09 -0.16 -0.31
C GLN A 87 -8.94 -1.50 -1.02
N SER A 88 -9.95 -2.37 -0.91
CA SER A 88 -9.99 -3.61 -1.67
C SER A 88 -10.62 -3.39 -3.05
N LEU A 89 -10.36 -4.30 -4.00
CA LEU A 89 -10.96 -4.25 -5.33
C LEU A 89 -12.50 -4.28 -5.24
N LYS A 90 -13.06 -5.13 -4.39
CA LYS A 90 -14.52 -5.23 -4.17
C LYS A 90 -15.15 -3.98 -3.57
N GLN A 91 -14.41 -3.24 -2.72
CA GLN A 91 -14.88 -1.94 -2.23
C GLN A 91 -14.95 -0.90 -3.36
N LEU A 92 -13.95 -0.87 -4.23
CA LEU A 92 -13.92 0.04 -5.38
C LEU A 92 -15.01 -0.31 -6.39
N GLU A 93 -15.18 -1.60 -6.72
CA GLU A 93 -16.27 -2.12 -7.53
C GLU A 93 -17.63 -1.61 -7.03
N GLY A 94 -17.88 -1.73 -5.72
CA GLY A 94 -19.10 -1.21 -5.09
C GLY A 94 -19.21 0.32 -5.13
N PHE A 95 -18.13 1.07 -4.96
CA PHE A 95 -18.15 2.54 -5.05
C PHE A 95 -18.39 3.05 -6.48
N GLN A 96 -17.97 2.30 -7.49
CA GLN A 96 -18.23 2.59 -8.90
C GLN A 96 -19.66 2.22 -9.30
N GLY A 97 -20.43 1.58 -8.41
CA GLY A 97 -21.80 1.15 -8.67
C GLY A 97 -21.90 -0.12 -9.50
N HIS A 98 -20.81 -0.88 -9.60
CA HIS A 98 -20.79 -2.17 -10.27
C HIS A 98 -21.38 -3.26 -9.36
N SER A 99 -21.86 -4.34 -9.96
CA SER A 99 -22.33 -5.50 -9.22
C SER A 99 -21.11 -6.30 -8.76
N ILE A 100 -20.97 -6.47 -7.44
CA ILE A 100 -19.88 -7.26 -6.88
C ILE A 100 -20.06 -8.72 -7.30
N HIS A 101 -19.04 -9.25 -7.98
CA HIS A 101 -19.01 -10.64 -8.41
C HIS A 101 -18.13 -11.45 -7.46
N GLU A 102 -18.70 -12.50 -6.87
CA GLU A 102 -18.02 -13.43 -5.97
C GLU A 102 -18.07 -14.83 -6.58
N THR A 103 -17.09 -15.67 -6.25
CA THR A 103 -17.09 -17.09 -6.65
C THR A 103 -17.67 -17.98 -5.56
N GLY A 104 -18.38 -19.03 -5.94
CA GLY A 104 -18.78 -20.11 -5.03
C GLY A 104 -17.66 -21.13 -4.77
N VAL A 105 -16.56 -21.06 -5.52
CA VAL A 105 -15.41 -21.96 -5.38
C VAL A 105 -14.57 -21.52 -4.17
N SER A 106 -14.46 -22.40 -3.17
CA SER A 106 -13.65 -22.11 -1.98
C SER A 106 -12.16 -22.04 -2.32
N PHE A 107 -11.45 -21.05 -1.76
CA PHE A 107 -10.00 -20.94 -1.88
C PHE A 107 -9.22 -21.98 -1.08
N ASP A 108 -9.90 -22.72 -0.16
CA ASP A 108 -9.30 -23.76 0.70
C ASP A 108 -9.45 -25.17 0.13
N ILE A 109 -9.80 -25.32 -1.16
CA ILE A 109 -9.91 -26.63 -1.79
C ILE A 109 -8.53 -27.27 -1.93
N ASP A 110 -8.39 -28.48 -1.36
CA ASP A 110 -7.12 -29.27 -1.35
C ASP A 110 -7.10 -30.39 -2.42
N ARG A 111 -8.06 -30.38 -3.36
CA ARG A 111 -8.18 -31.31 -4.47
C ARG A 111 -8.15 -30.59 -5.82
N PRO A 112 -7.88 -31.28 -6.94
CA PRO A 112 -8.09 -30.73 -8.27
C PRO A 112 -9.52 -30.21 -8.45
N LEU A 113 -9.67 -29.03 -9.08
CA LEU A 113 -10.96 -28.46 -9.40
C LEU A 113 -11.67 -29.29 -10.48
N THR A 114 -12.99 -29.34 -10.42
CA THR A 114 -13.81 -29.88 -11.52
C THR A 114 -13.80 -28.91 -12.72
N GLN A 115 -14.30 -29.37 -13.88
CA GLN A 115 -14.36 -28.51 -15.06
C GLN A 115 -15.30 -27.31 -14.85
N GLU A 116 -16.39 -27.50 -14.12
CA GLU A 116 -17.33 -26.45 -13.76
C GLU A 116 -16.67 -25.42 -12.84
N GLU A 117 -15.95 -25.87 -11.80
CA GLU A 117 -15.21 -25.00 -10.89
C GLU A 117 -14.09 -24.23 -11.61
N ILE A 118 -13.42 -24.86 -12.58
CA ILE A 118 -12.42 -24.18 -13.42
C ILE A 118 -13.08 -23.06 -14.23
N THR A 119 -14.23 -23.33 -14.85
CA THR A 119 -14.95 -22.33 -15.62
C THR A 119 -15.39 -21.15 -14.76
N GLU A 120 -15.98 -21.43 -13.59
CA GLU A 120 -16.38 -20.40 -12.62
C GLU A 120 -15.18 -19.57 -12.13
N THR A 121 -14.04 -20.21 -11.86
CA THR A 121 -12.81 -19.52 -11.46
C THR A 121 -12.29 -18.61 -12.58
N ILE A 122 -12.36 -19.05 -13.85
CA ILE A 122 -11.97 -18.23 -15.00
C ILE A 122 -12.86 -16.99 -15.09
N ASP A 123 -14.18 -17.15 -14.99
CA ASP A 123 -15.13 -16.05 -15.06
C ASP A 123 -14.91 -15.04 -13.91
N TYR A 124 -14.65 -15.54 -12.70
CA TYR A 124 -14.27 -14.71 -11.56
C TYR A 124 -12.98 -13.93 -11.82
N CYS A 125 -11.91 -14.59 -12.28
CA CYS A 125 -10.65 -13.94 -12.59
C CYS A 125 -10.77 -12.90 -13.71
N LEU A 126 -11.59 -13.16 -14.73
CA LEU A 126 -11.85 -12.21 -15.82
C LEU A 126 -12.54 -10.94 -15.29
N ASN A 127 -13.51 -11.11 -14.39
CA ASN A 127 -14.15 -9.97 -13.73
C ASN A 127 -13.14 -9.16 -12.92
N ASP A 128 -12.30 -9.80 -12.09
CA ASP A 128 -11.28 -9.11 -11.29
C ASP A 128 -10.27 -8.37 -12.16
N VAL A 129 -9.88 -8.94 -13.31
CA VAL A 129 -9.01 -8.26 -14.29
C VAL A 129 -9.70 -7.03 -14.88
N GLN A 130 -10.99 -7.16 -15.26
CA GLN A 130 -11.76 -6.04 -15.81
C GLN A 130 -11.89 -4.90 -14.80
N GLU A 131 -12.19 -5.23 -13.53
CA GLU A 131 -12.30 -4.23 -12.47
C GLU A 131 -10.94 -3.59 -12.15
N ALA A 132 -9.85 -4.34 -12.17
CA ALA A 132 -8.50 -3.78 -12.05
C ALA A 132 -8.17 -2.82 -13.21
N MET A 133 -8.62 -3.11 -14.44
CA MET A 133 -8.48 -2.19 -15.58
C MET A 133 -9.31 -0.91 -15.40
N ASN A 134 -10.52 -1.01 -14.85
CA ASN A 134 -11.37 0.15 -14.54
C ASN A 134 -10.69 1.05 -13.49
N VAL A 135 -10.17 0.48 -12.40
CA VAL A 135 -9.41 1.21 -11.37
C VAL A 135 -8.17 1.87 -11.95
N PHE A 136 -7.44 1.18 -12.83
CA PHE A 136 -6.28 1.76 -13.52
C PHE A 136 -6.68 2.93 -14.41
N ALA A 137 -7.76 2.79 -15.18
CA ALA A 137 -8.23 3.86 -16.07
C ALA A 137 -8.66 5.11 -15.29
N GLU A 138 -9.32 4.96 -14.16
CA GLU A 138 -9.69 6.08 -13.27
C GLU A 138 -8.45 6.77 -12.68
N ASN A 139 -7.39 6.01 -12.39
CA ASN A 139 -6.15 6.51 -11.79
C ASN A 139 -5.03 6.73 -12.81
N ILE A 140 -5.35 6.83 -14.09
CA ILE A 140 -4.37 6.97 -15.19
C ILE A 140 -3.43 8.16 -15.00
N ASN A 141 -3.89 9.22 -14.34
CA ASN A 141 -3.07 10.40 -14.05
C ASN A 141 -1.89 10.09 -13.12
N ASP A 142 -2.08 9.20 -12.15
CA ASP A 142 -1.02 8.75 -11.23
C ASP A 142 0.06 7.96 -11.98
N PHE A 143 -0.37 7.07 -12.88
CA PHE A 143 0.52 6.33 -13.77
C PHE A 143 1.32 7.26 -14.69
N ASN A 144 0.63 8.20 -15.34
CA ASN A 144 1.26 9.16 -16.25
C ASN A 144 2.24 10.07 -15.51
N ALA A 145 1.92 10.52 -14.30
CA ALA A 145 2.83 11.32 -13.48
C ALA A 145 4.10 10.54 -13.13
N LEU A 146 3.97 9.26 -12.76
CA LEU A 146 5.11 8.41 -12.46
C LEU A 146 5.96 8.15 -13.70
N LEU A 147 5.33 7.85 -14.85
CA LEU A 147 6.00 7.64 -16.12
C LEU A 147 6.74 8.90 -16.58
N TRP A 148 6.14 10.08 -16.36
CA TRP A 148 6.79 11.35 -16.62
C TRP A 148 8.05 11.53 -15.77
N LEU A 149 7.98 11.25 -14.45
CA LEU A 149 9.16 11.32 -13.58
C LEU A 149 10.26 10.37 -14.04
N VAL A 150 9.91 9.12 -14.37
CA VAL A 150 10.87 8.14 -14.87
C VAL A 150 11.58 8.65 -16.13
N LYS A 151 10.85 9.28 -17.05
CA LYS A 151 11.42 9.86 -18.28
C LYS A 151 12.24 11.11 -18.02
N GLU A 152 11.73 12.05 -17.23
CA GLU A 152 12.37 13.34 -16.94
C GLU A 152 13.72 13.16 -16.26
N PHE A 153 13.80 12.22 -15.30
CA PHE A 153 15.04 11.94 -14.56
C PHE A 153 15.89 10.83 -15.21
N ASN A 154 15.57 10.39 -16.43
CA ASN A 154 16.29 9.34 -17.16
C ASN A 154 16.46 8.04 -16.36
N PHE A 155 15.48 7.68 -15.54
CA PHE A 155 15.47 6.41 -14.83
C PHE A 155 15.11 5.24 -15.76
N PRO A 156 15.60 4.03 -15.50
CA PRO A 156 15.18 2.85 -16.23
C PRO A 156 13.69 2.57 -16.00
N LEU A 157 13.00 2.02 -17.00
CA LEU A 157 11.55 1.75 -16.96
C LEU A 157 11.15 0.87 -15.76
N SER A 158 12.06 0.06 -15.23
CA SER A 158 11.85 -0.74 -14.01
C SER A 158 11.50 0.09 -12.77
N TYR A 159 11.75 1.41 -12.80
CA TYR A 159 11.35 2.33 -11.73
C TYR A 159 9.82 2.48 -11.63
N MET A 160 9.06 2.10 -12.66
CA MET A 160 7.60 1.98 -12.56
C MET A 160 7.13 0.98 -11.48
N SER A 161 8.01 0.07 -11.06
CA SER A 161 7.75 -0.84 -9.92
C SER A 161 8.02 -0.21 -8.55
N LYS A 162 8.64 0.97 -8.48
CA LYS A 162 8.95 1.66 -7.22
C LYS A 162 7.73 2.41 -6.68
N THR A 163 7.69 2.61 -5.37
CA THR A 163 6.71 3.50 -4.74
C THR A 163 7.05 4.96 -4.99
N LYS A 164 6.05 5.85 -4.85
CA LYS A 164 6.25 7.31 -4.95
C LYS A 164 7.37 7.78 -4.00
N ALA A 165 7.41 7.26 -2.76
CA ALA A 165 8.44 7.59 -1.78
C ALA A 165 9.85 7.14 -2.21
N GLN A 166 9.98 5.94 -2.80
CA GLN A 166 11.25 5.45 -3.31
C GLN A 166 11.78 6.30 -4.48
N ILE A 167 10.89 6.71 -5.39
CA ILE A 167 11.29 7.58 -6.51
C ILE A 167 11.66 8.98 -6.01
N SER A 168 10.89 9.55 -5.07
CA SER A 168 11.24 10.83 -4.47
C SER A 168 12.61 10.79 -3.78
N ALA A 169 12.92 9.71 -3.08
CA ALA A 169 14.22 9.53 -2.45
C ALA A 169 15.38 9.48 -3.45
N GLU A 170 15.17 8.81 -4.60
CA GLU A 170 16.16 8.76 -5.67
C GLU A 170 16.36 10.13 -6.33
N ILE A 171 15.26 10.85 -6.64
CA ILE A 171 15.31 12.18 -7.26
C ILE A 171 16.04 13.19 -6.36
N LEU A 172 15.79 13.09 -5.04
CA LEU A 172 16.40 13.97 -4.03
C LEU A 172 17.78 13.48 -3.58
N GLU A 173 18.29 12.40 -4.17
CA GLU A 173 19.57 11.78 -3.79
C GLU A 173 19.66 11.48 -2.29
N CYS A 174 18.53 11.04 -1.69
CA CYS A 174 18.45 10.81 -0.26
C CYS A 174 19.37 9.66 0.16
N VAL A 175 20.21 9.92 1.13
CA VAL A 175 21.03 8.91 1.79
C VAL A 175 20.32 8.46 3.06
N LYS A 176 20.04 7.15 3.16
CA LYS A 176 19.52 6.59 4.40
C LYS A 176 20.61 6.58 5.46
N VAL A 177 20.45 7.40 6.46
CA VAL A 177 21.30 7.40 7.65
C VAL A 177 20.66 6.46 8.67
N GLU A 178 21.43 5.50 9.19
CA GLU A 178 21.01 4.71 10.35
C GLU A 178 21.06 5.62 11.58
N ARG A 179 19.92 5.74 12.26
CA ARG A 179 19.77 6.54 13.48
C ARG A 179 19.25 5.62 14.57
N ASP A 180 19.80 5.80 15.75
CA ASP A 180 19.40 5.11 16.97
C ASP A 180 18.65 6.03 17.96
N ASP A 181 18.36 7.26 17.51
CA ASP A 181 17.69 8.32 18.24
C ASP A 181 16.18 8.42 17.98
N GLU A 182 15.57 7.38 17.42
CA GLU A 182 14.14 7.34 17.03
C GLU A 182 13.20 7.62 18.23
N TRP A 183 13.61 7.19 19.41
CA TRP A 183 12.84 7.32 20.65
C TRP A 183 13.36 8.43 21.56
N ASP A 184 14.30 9.23 21.10
CA ASP A 184 14.84 10.32 21.89
C ASP A 184 13.83 11.46 22.00
N LEU A 185 13.47 11.79 23.24
CA LEU A 185 12.61 12.92 23.53
C LEU A 185 13.35 13.86 24.50
N SER A 186 13.51 15.10 24.09
CA SER A 186 13.91 16.18 24.98
C SER A 186 12.79 17.21 25.13
N VAL A 187 12.38 17.46 26.36
CA VAL A 187 11.43 18.52 26.64
C VAL A 187 12.19 19.81 26.84
N LEU A 188 11.95 20.82 26.00
CA LEU A 188 12.60 22.11 26.10
C LEU A 188 12.32 22.76 27.47
N SER A 189 13.34 23.34 28.09
CA SER A 189 13.27 23.94 29.43
C SER A 189 12.25 25.12 29.53
N CYS A 190 11.93 25.75 28.42
CA CYS A 190 10.91 26.80 28.35
C CYS A 190 9.46 26.27 28.41
N ILE A 191 9.25 24.93 28.20
CA ILE A 191 7.92 24.32 28.23
C ILE A 191 7.59 23.93 29.66
N ASN A 192 6.52 24.50 30.20
CA ASN A 192 6.01 24.13 31.51
C ASN A 192 4.83 23.16 31.38
N LEU A 193 5.08 21.89 31.55
CA LEU A 193 4.08 20.85 31.42
C LEU A 193 3.00 20.85 32.50
N LYS A 194 3.27 21.41 33.69
CA LYS A 194 2.31 21.48 34.82
C LYS A 194 1.58 20.14 35.05
N LYS A 195 0.26 20.13 34.83
CA LYS A 195 -0.60 18.95 34.98
C LYS A 195 -0.41 17.87 33.88
N TYR A 196 0.36 18.17 32.85
CA TYR A 196 0.58 17.27 31.71
C TYR A 196 1.93 16.52 31.76
N LYS A 197 2.58 16.50 32.94
CA LYS A 197 3.84 15.76 33.13
C LYS A 197 3.76 14.28 32.78
N SER A 198 2.61 13.66 33.03
CA SER A 198 2.37 12.24 32.70
C SER A 198 2.51 11.92 31.21
N ALA A 199 2.24 12.87 30.31
CA ALA A 199 2.49 12.67 28.89
C ALA A 199 3.98 12.55 28.58
N ALA A 200 4.83 13.44 29.13
CA ALA A 200 6.26 13.32 28.94
C ALA A 200 6.85 12.05 29.61
N GLU A 201 6.37 11.70 30.79
CA GLU A 201 6.78 10.47 31.50
C GLU A 201 6.43 9.21 30.67
N TRP A 202 5.29 9.23 29.99
CA TRP A 202 4.90 8.13 29.12
C TRP A 202 5.86 7.97 27.93
N PHE A 203 6.23 9.05 27.26
CA PHE A 203 7.20 9.02 26.14
C PHE A 203 8.62 8.65 26.60
N LEU A 204 9.04 9.05 27.80
CA LEU A 204 10.34 8.74 28.33
C LEU A 204 10.48 7.29 28.83
N ASN A 205 9.39 6.56 28.94
CA ASN A 205 9.41 5.17 29.36
C ASN A 205 9.74 4.23 28.18
N PRO A 206 10.87 3.49 28.22
CA PRO A 206 11.27 2.56 27.16
C PRO A 206 10.22 1.51 26.80
N ASP A 207 9.39 1.10 27.76
CA ASP A 207 8.30 0.13 27.50
C ASP A 207 7.28 0.66 26.47
N ASN A 208 7.23 1.97 26.25
CA ASN A 208 6.32 2.62 25.33
C ASN A 208 6.97 2.98 23.98
N HIS A 209 8.20 2.56 23.73
CA HIS A 209 8.88 2.73 22.45
C HIS A 209 8.25 1.79 21.39
N ASN A 210 7.06 2.12 20.95
CA ASN A 210 6.28 1.34 20.00
C ASN A 210 5.18 2.21 19.35
N TYR A 211 5.17 2.32 18.03
CA TYR A 211 4.17 3.09 17.28
C TYR A 211 2.71 2.61 17.44
N LYS A 212 2.50 1.39 17.92
CA LYS A 212 1.14 0.85 18.17
C LYS A 212 0.60 1.21 19.56
N LYS A 213 1.43 1.79 20.43
CA LYS A 213 1.01 2.21 21.77
C LYS A 213 0.60 3.68 21.78
N SER A 214 -0.41 3.99 22.55
CA SER A 214 -0.85 5.35 22.83
C SER A 214 -1.18 5.53 24.31
N PHE A 215 -1.22 6.78 24.73
CA PHE A 215 -1.60 7.21 26.08
C PHE A 215 -2.67 8.29 25.97
N THR A 216 -3.80 8.06 26.58
CA THR A 216 -4.93 8.96 26.54
C THR A 216 -4.90 9.95 27.70
N LEU A 217 -5.07 11.25 27.41
CA LEU A 217 -5.09 12.32 28.38
C LEU A 217 -6.10 13.40 28.00
N ASN A 218 -6.84 13.90 28.99
CA ASN A 218 -7.75 15.02 28.77
C ASN A 218 -7.01 16.37 28.77
N VAL A 219 -7.09 17.09 27.65
CA VAL A 219 -6.50 18.42 27.47
C VAL A 219 -7.62 19.38 27.07
N ALA A 220 -7.89 20.38 27.92
CA ALA A 220 -8.93 21.39 27.69
C ALA A 220 -10.34 20.78 27.40
N ASP A 221 -10.73 19.78 28.20
CA ASP A 221 -12.00 19.06 28.11
C ASP A 221 -12.19 18.23 26.82
N ILE A 222 -11.09 17.96 26.13
CA ILE A 222 -11.05 17.08 24.97
C ILE A 222 -10.07 15.93 25.26
N GLU A 223 -10.51 14.71 25.01
CA GLU A 223 -9.66 13.54 25.10
C GLU A 223 -8.68 13.53 23.92
N HIS A 224 -7.38 13.32 24.25
CA HIS A 224 -6.31 13.26 23.28
C HIS A 224 -5.53 11.96 23.44
N ASP A 225 -5.23 11.32 22.33
CA ASP A 225 -4.29 10.20 22.25
C ASP A 225 -2.91 10.72 21.88
N PHE A 226 -1.96 10.41 22.74
CA PHE A 226 -0.54 10.69 22.58
C PHE A 226 0.19 9.44 22.13
N GLY A 227 0.87 9.48 21.02
CA GLY A 227 1.64 8.37 20.48
C GLY A 227 2.82 8.87 19.67
N TRP A 228 3.76 7.97 19.33
CA TRP A 228 4.94 8.32 18.55
C TRP A 228 4.63 8.77 17.12
N GLY A 229 3.44 8.44 16.60
CA GLY A 229 2.95 8.93 15.33
C GLY A 229 2.34 10.33 15.37
N GLY A 230 2.06 10.86 16.56
CA GLY A 230 1.45 12.19 16.74
C GLY A 230 0.55 12.28 17.96
N ILE A 231 -0.05 13.47 18.11
CA ILE A 231 -1.04 13.77 19.15
C ILE A 231 -2.35 14.10 18.46
N HIS A 232 -3.41 13.36 18.80
CA HIS A 232 -4.73 13.50 18.19
C HIS A 232 -5.79 13.68 19.25
N GLY A 233 -6.66 14.65 19.07
CA GLY A 233 -7.80 14.87 19.95
C GLY A 233 -9.01 15.34 19.17
N ALA A 234 -10.17 14.76 19.50
CA ALA A 234 -11.42 15.15 18.89
C ALA A 234 -12.59 15.00 19.87
N LYS A 235 -13.60 15.81 19.71
CA LYS A 235 -14.90 15.61 20.33
C LYS A 235 -15.77 14.76 19.39
N GLU A 236 -16.04 13.54 19.78
CA GLU A 236 -16.90 12.65 18.99
C GLU A 236 -18.33 13.20 18.90
N LYS A 237 -18.94 13.01 17.73
CA LYS A 237 -20.34 13.37 17.46
C LYS A 237 -20.71 14.80 17.87
N TYR A 238 -19.73 15.71 17.76
CA TYR A 238 -19.91 17.10 18.15
C TYR A 238 -20.43 17.93 16.96
N HIS A 239 -21.54 18.64 17.19
CA HIS A 239 -22.10 19.61 16.26
C HIS A 239 -22.21 20.96 16.95
N TYR A 240 -21.69 22.01 16.33
CA TYR A 240 -21.75 23.35 16.83
C TYR A 240 -22.26 24.30 15.74
N LYS A 241 -23.29 25.10 16.05
CA LYS A 241 -23.79 26.13 15.16
C LYS A 241 -23.35 27.49 15.71
N CYS A 242 -22.58 28.24 14.94
CA CYS A 242 -22.16 29.59 15.29
C CYS A 242 -23.38 30.54 15.41
N ASP A 243 -23.31 31.45 16.32
CA ASP A 243 -24.27 32.54 16.53
C ASP A 243 -23.60 33.92 16.43
N LYS A 244 -24.31 34.99 16.79
CA LYS A 244 -23.79 36.38 16.70
C LYS A 244 -22.59 36.64 17.63
N ASN A 245 -22.42 35.84 18.67
CA ASN A 245 -21.40 36.02 19.71
C ASN A 245 -20.27 34.98 19.63
N HIS A 246 -20.43 33.96 18.80
CA HIS A 246 -19.49 32.83 18.71
C HIS A 246 -19.12 32.55 17.27
N ILE A 247 -17.83 32.38 17.04
CA ILE A 247 -17.26 31.94 15.75
C ILE A 247 -16.53 30.64 15.94
N MET A 248 -16.51 29.82 14.91
CA MET A 248 -15.62 28.64 14.83
C MET A 248 -14.45 29.00 13.93
N LEU A 249 -13.23 28.79 14.43
CA LEU A 249 -12.01 28.95 13.66
C LEU A 249 -11.43 27.58 13.33
N HIS A 250 -11.15 27.36 12.07
CA HIS A 250 -10.29 26.25 11.63
C HIS A 250 -8.90 26.82 11.36
N ILE A 251 -7.91 26.35 12.12
CA ILE A 251 -6.53 26.82 12.01
C ILE A 251 -5.66 25.60 11.69
N ASP A 252 -4.89 25.69 10.62
CA ASP A 252 -3.91 24.72 10.23
C ASP A 252 -2.58 25.37 9.87
N VAL A 253 -1.48 24.66 10.03
CA VAL A 253 -0.14 25.14 9.65
C VAL A 253 0.20 24.60 8.27
N GLU A 254 0.21 25.49 7.28
CA GLU A 254 0.57 25.16 5.92
C GLU A 254 1.96 24.50 5.85
N SER A 255 2.01 23.28 5.29
CA SER A 255 3.25 22.54 5.11
C SER A 255 4.09 22.40 6.40
N PHE A 256 3.44 22.05 7.52
CA PHE A 256 4.07 22.08 8.85
C PHE A 256 5.39 21.32 8.92
N TYR A 257 5.43 20.06 8.50
CA TYR A 257 6.67 19.28 8.52
C TYR A 257 7.79 19.84 7.61
N PRO A 258 7.54 20.18 6.35
CA PRO A 258 8.55 20.85 5.52
C PRO A 258 9.08 22.16 6.12
N ARG A 259 8.23 22.97 6.75
CA ARG A 259 8.66 24.21 7.41
C ARG A 259 9.52 23.93 8.65
N LEU A 260 9.19 22.91 9.43
CA LEU A 260 10.04 22.47 10.56
C LEU A 260 11.41 21.99 10.07
N MET A 261 11.46 21.20 8.99
CA MET A 261 12.72 20.75 8.40
C MET A 261 13.59 21.93 7.95
N ILE A 262 13.01 22.93 7.29
CA ILE A 262 13.74 24.14 6.87
C ILE A 262 14.21 24.96 8.08
N PHE A 263 13.41 25.01 9.14
CA PHE A 263 13.74 25.80 10.33
C PHE A 263 14.87 25.18 11.17
N HIS A 264 14.98 23.84 11.17
CA HIS A 264 15.95 23.10 11.97
C HIS A 264 17.22 22.68 11.21
N ASN A 265 17.29 22.93 9.90
CA ASN A 265 18.53 22.85 9.12
C ASN A 265 19.23 24.22 9.12
#